data_af41d36cb420bd0d2335a1d673fa3712
#
_entry.id   af41d36cb420bd0d2335a1d673fa3712
#
_cell.length_a   1.000
_cell.length_b   1.000
_cell.length_c   1.000
_cell.angle_alpha   90.00
_cell.angle_beta   90.00
_cell.angle_gamma   90.00
#
_symmetry.space_group_name_H-M   'P 1'
#
loop_
_entity.id
_entity.type
_entity.pdbx_description
1 polymer ?
#
loop_
_entity_poly.entity_id
_entity_poly.type
_entity_poly.pdbx_seq_one_letter_code
_entity_poly.pdbx_strand_id
1 'polypeptide(L)'
;MFAKELADLLVIKEVEGSLEGVTVEKLAQDSRKVVPNTMFFCIEGVTVDGHQFAGKAKELGASVFVASKSIKEQVGDSPVIYVKDVTRVMTLFANHFYEYPSESLNMIGVTGTNGKTTVTHMVDYLLEELGKPTALIGTMYRKIGEERIETRNTTPEILTVHETLQKVKEIGGDTCIMEVSSHALQLGRVWGIDYNVAVFTNLTHEHLDLHKTMENYAHAKSLLFSQLGNHSKNGKPRVAILNRDEEHYEQFAYSTPCEVISYGFSEKADIRATSVQTNGATTSFTVKMNGQELPVTIPMIGLFNVYNVLAAFAVAVLNGISLERAVSRMKRFPGVGGRMQLIQQGQPFQVIIDFAHTPDGLQNVLETLEKVKVNRVITIMGHSGGNRDSSMRPELGEIAFDKSDYVILTADNPRNEPLEKIYAEILAGRKDEQTAYECIDNRESAVKRALEIAQEGDILLFAGKGVEPYQVIGDEYIPYNEVETVIECLEAMGFKNHE
;
A
#
# COMPACT_ATOMS: atom_id res chain seq x y z
N MET A 1 6.81 18.98 -26.01
CA MET A 1 7.92 19.71 -25.32
C MET A 1 9.22 19.41 -26.04
N PHE A 2 10.17 20.34 -26.07
CA PHE A 2 11.49 20.05 -26.69
C PHE A 2 12.45 19.45 -25.66
N ALA A 3 13.28 18.50 -26.11
CA ALA A 3 14.29 17.85 -25.27
C ALA A 3 15.28 18.87 -24.67
N LYS A 4 15.59 19.94 -25.40
CA LYS A 4 16.43 21.03 -24.91
C LYS A 4 15.84 21.76 -23.71
N GLU A 5 14.54 22.01 -23.71
CA GLU A 5 13.85 22.68 -22.60
C GLU A 5 14.02 21.86 -21.28
N LEU A 6 13.88 20.54 -21.36
CA LEU A 6 14.13 19.64 -20.22
C LEU A 6 15.61 19.65 -19.81
N ALA A 7 16.52 19.53 -20.78
CA ALA A 7 17.95 19.56 -20.50
C ALA A 7 18.39 20.87 -19.82
N ASP A 8 17.80 22.01 -20.20
CA ASP A 8 18.15 23.33 -19.64
C ASP A 8 17.75 23.51 -18.17
N LEU A 9 16.89 22.62 -17.61
CA LEU A 9 16.65 22.54 -16.16
C LEU A 9 17.86 22.06 -15.36
N LEU A 10 18.82 21.39 -16.01
CA LEU A 10 19.98 20.81 -15.34
C LEU A 10 21.15 21.79 -15.32
N VAL A 11 21.71 21.99 -14.12
CA VAL A 11 22.93 22.81 -13.95
C VAL A 11 24.17 22.02 -14.42
N ILE A 12 24.22 20.72 -14.15
CA ILE A 12 25.36 19.85 -14.51
C ILE A 12 24.84 18.72 -15.41
N LYS A 13 25.29 18.73 -16.63
CA LYS A 13 25.01 17.72 -17.67
C LYS A 13 26.12 17.69 -18.71
N GLU A 14 26.27 16.56 -19.39
CA GLU A 14 27.00 16.45 -20.62
C GLU A 14 26.03 16.01 -21.72
N VAL A 15 26.11 16.61 -22.90
CA VAL A 15 25.20 16.27 -24.00
C VAL A 15 26.03 15.75 -25.17
N GLU A 16 25.75 14.52 -25.57
CA GLU A 16 26.29 13.95 -26.81
C GLU A 16 25.20 13.98 -27.89
N GLY A 17 25.54 14.43 -29.08
CA GLY A 17 24.58 14.68 -30.16
C GLY A 17 23.86 16.03 -30.03
N SER A 18 22.87 16.27 -30.90
CA SER A 18 22.11 17.54 -30.94
C SER A 18 20.71 17.37 -30.38
N LEU A 19 20.33 18.24 -29.43
CA LEU A 19 18.96 18.33 -28.91
C LEU A 19 18.07 19.30 -29.69
N GLU A 20 18.63 20.02 -30.67
CA GLU A 20 17.89 21.02 -31.43
C GLU A 20 16.80 20.36 -32.29
N GLY A 21 15.57 20.82 -32.13
CA GLY A 21 14.40 20.30 -32.84
C GLY A 21 13.92 18.91 -32.40
N VAL A 22 14.55 18.28 -31.38
CA VAL A 22 14.10 17.00 -30.85
C VAL A 22 12.87 17.20 -29.97
N THR A 23 11.73 16.65 -30.37
CA THR A 23 10.48 16.67 -29.62
C THR A 23 10.38 15.48 -28.70
N VAL A 24 9.80 15.71 -27.52
CA VAL A 24 9.49 14.69 -26.51
C VAL A 24 7.98 14.71 -26.27
N GLU A 25 7.32 13.60 -26.57
CA GLU A 25 5.88 13.41 -26.37
C GLU A 25 5.56 12.44 -25.24
N LYS A 26 6.58 11.66 -24.83
CA LYS A 26 6.45 10.70 -23.74
C LYS A 26 7.75 10.53 -22.96
N LEU A 27 7.64 10.23 -21.68
CA LEU A 27 8.74 9.81 -20.82
C LEU A 27 8.60 8.31 -20.52
N ALA A 28 9.69 7.55 -20.55
CA ALA A 28 9.68 6.13 -20.22
C ALA A 28 11.00 5.67 -19.60
N GLN A 29 10.90 4.77 -18.63
CA GLN A 29 12.00 4.01 -18.03
C GLN A 29 11.92 2.51 -18.33
N ASP A 30 10.82 2.06 -18.90
CA ASP A 30 10.56 0.68 -19.34
C ASP A 30 10.50 0.67 -20.87
N SER A 31 11.41 -0.08 -21.51
CA SER A 31 11.49 -0.14 -22.98
C SER A 31 10.21 -0.63 -23.64
N ARG A 32 9.41 -1.45 -22.95
CA ARG A 32 8.11 -1.95 -23.44
C ARG A 32 7.04 -0.85 -23.58
N LYS A 33 7.25 0.29 -22.93
CA LYS A 33 6.34 1.46 -22.96
C LYS A 33 6.80 2.54 -23.94
N VAL A 34 7.91 2.32 -24.63
CA VAL A 34 8.47 3.28 -25.60
C VAL A 34 7.58 3.34 -26.85
N VAL A 35 7.37 4.55 -27.32
CA VAL A 35 6.70 4.91 -28.59
C VAL A 35 7.55 5.99 -29.29
N PRO A 36 7.27 6.36 -30.55
CA PRO A 36 7.96 7.46 -31.20
C PRO A 36 7.97 8.74 -30.34
N ASN A 37 9.05 9.49 -30.42
CA ASN A 37 9.31 10.73 -29.66
C ASN A 37 9.34 10.53 -28.12
N THR A 38 9.74 9.34 -27.66
CA THR A 38 9.96 9.07 -26.23
C THR A 38 11.36 9.52 -25.79
N MET A 39 11.45 10.19 -24.63
CA MET A 39 12.68 10.32 -23.85
C MET A 39 12.82 9.10 -22.95
N PHE A 40 13.89 8.32 -23.13
CA PHE A 40 14.12 7.09 -22.38
C PHE A 40 15.16 7.27 -21.27
N PHE A 41 14.81 6.87 -20.04
CA PHE A 41 15.68 6.95 -18.86
C PHE A 41 16.34 5.60 -18.59
N CYS A 42 17.66 5.55 -18.67
CA CYS A 42 18.48 4.36 -18.38
C CYS A 42 18.77 4.28 -16.86
N ILE A 43 17.82 3.76 -16.08
CA ILE A 43 17.96 3.66 -14.63
C ILE A 43 18.73 2.39 -14.27
N GLU A 44 19.72 2.52 -13.42
CA GLU A 44 20.42 1.39 -12.80
C GLU A 44 19.58 0.87 -11.62
N GLY A 45 18.83 -0.22 -11.88
CA GLY A 45 18.00 -0.86 -10.86
C GLY A 45 18.77 -1.87 -10.02
N VAL A 46 18.17 -2.32 -8.90
CA VAL A 46 18.80 -3.29 -7.98
C VAL A 46 19.05 -4.65 -8.65
N THR A 47 18.17 -5.07 -9.54
CA THR A 47 18.25 -6.39 -10.21
C THR A 47 18.60 -6.30 -11.68
N VAL A 48 18.30 -5.19 -12.34
CA VAL A 48 18.46 -5.02 -13.79
C VAL A 48 18.94 -3.61 -14.07
N ASP A 49 19.99 -3.49 -14.89
CA ASP A 49 20.51 -2.21 -15.38
C ASP A 49 19.75 -1.76 -16.62
N GLY A 50 19.01 -0.65 -16.51
CA GLY A 50 18.23 -0.06 -17.61
C GLY A 50 19.05 0.34 -18.84
N HIS A 51 20.35 0.58 -18.70
CA HIS A 51 21.23 0.93 -19.81
C HIS A 51 21.29 -0.16 -20.89
N GLN A 52 21.15 -1.44 -20.53
CA GLN A 52 21.14 -2.55 -21.48
C GLN A 52 19.93 -2.54 -22.44
N PHE A 53 18.87 -1.77 -22.12
CA PHE A 53 17.68 -1.64 -22.96
C PHE A 53 17.69 -0.42 -23.87
N ALA A 54 18.74 0.39 -23.86
CA ALA A 54 18.82 1.62 -24.67
C ALA A 54 18.68 1.32 -26.18
N GLY A 55 19.35 0.27 -26.68
CA GLY A 55 19.21 -0.17 -28.07
C GLY A 55 17.78 -0.55 -28.43
N LYS A 56 17.13 -1.33 -27.57
CA LYS A 56 15.72 -1.71 -27.72
C LYS A 56 14.79 -0.51 -27.72
N ALA A 57 15.01 0.43 -26.81
CA ALA A 57 14.23 1.67 -26.74
C ALA A 57 14.40 2.52 -28.02
N LYS A 58 15.62 2.59 -28.59
CA LYS A 58 15.87 3.25 -29.88
C LYS A 58 15.07 2.61 -31.02
N GLU A 59 15.11 1.27 -31.13
CA GLU A 59 14.34 0.52 -32.13
C GLU A 59 12.85 0.81 -32.07
N LEU A 60 12.31 1.05 -30.86
CA LEU A 60 10.90 1.34 -30.62
C LEU A 60 10.55 2.82 -30.77
N GLY A 61 11.53 3.69 -31.07
CA GLY A 61 11.30 5.09 -31.41
C GLY A 61 11.66 6.10 -30.32
N ALA A 62 12.47 5.72 -29.33
CA ALA A 62 13.02 6.71 -28.40
C ALA A 62 13.90 7.70 -29.17
N SER A 63 13.64 9.01 -29.02
CA SER A 63 14.30 10.08 -29.73
C SER A 63 15.47 10.70 -28.95
N VAL A 64 15.50 10.53 -27.63
CA VAL A 64 16.54 11.05 -26.73
C VAL A 64 16.68 10.18 -25.52
N PHE A 65 17.88 10.10 -24.97
CA PHE A 65 18.21 9.23 -23.84
C PHE A 65 18.77 10.04 -22.66
N VAL A 66 18.50 9.59 -21.44
CA VAL A 66 19.14 10.07 -20.20
C VAL A 66 19.87 8.89 -19.57
N ALA A 67 21.18 9.02 -19.34
CA ALA A 67 22.02 7.93 -18.89
C ALA A 67 23.09 8.41 -17.90
N SER A 68 23.60 7.49 -17.05
CA SER A 68 24.71 7.75 -16.13
C SER A 68 26.07 7.27 -16.66
N LYS A 69 26.08 6.49 -17.71
CA LYS A 69 27.26 5.94 -18.39
C LYS A 69 27.05 5.84 -19.89
N SER A 70 28.14 5.69 -20.68
CA SER A 70 28.06 5.67 -22.14
C SER A 70 27.17 4.52 -22.64
N ILE A 71 26.26 4.88 -23.53
CA ILE A 71 25.38 3.96 -24.29
C ILE A 71 25.55 4.14 -25.82
N LYS A 72 26.61 4.83 -26.25
CA LYS A 72 26.85 5.20 -27.64
C LYS A 72 26.81 4.02 -28.60
N GLU A 73 27.41 2.90 -28.24
CA GLU A 73 27.41 1.69 -29.07
C GLU A 73 26.00 1.16 -29.36
N GLN A 74 25.04 1.40 -28.43
CA GLN A 74 23.66 0.95 -28.56
C GLN A 74 22.77 1.93 -29.30
N VAL A 75 22.99 3.24 -29.09
CA VAL A 75 22.10 4.29 -29.63
C VAL A 75 22.72 5.10 -30.81
N GLY A 76 24.01 4.88 -31.11
CA GLY A 76 24.71 5.56 -32.24
C GLY A 76 24.64 7.08 -32.13
N ASP A 77 24.10 7.74 -33.15
CA ASP A 77 24.04 9.22 -33.24
C ASP A 77 22.81 9.82 -32.50
N SER A 78 21.99 9.01 -31.82
CA SER A 78 20.87 9.54 -31.05
C SER A 78 21.38 10.43 -29.91
N PRO A 79 20.72 11.56 -29.60
CA PRO A 79 21.17 12.45 -28.54
C PRO A 79 21.05 11.80 -27.17
N VAL A 80 22.08 11.98 -26.36
CA VAL A 80 22.16 11.46 -24.99
C VAL A 80 22.49 12.59 -24.02
N ILE A 81 21.75 12.67 -22.91
CA ILE A 81 22.02 13.57 -21.80
C ILE A 81 22.64 12.73 -20.68
N TYR A 82 23.93 12.90 -20.44
CA TYR A 82 24.64 12.21 -19.36
C TYR A 82 24.52 12.97 -18.04
N VAL A 83 24.16 12.26 -16.99
CA VAL A 83 23.94 12.81 -15.65
C VAL A 83 24.45 11.85 -14.57
N LYS A 84 24.73 12.34 -13.37
CA LYS A 84 25.20 11.49 -12.25
C LYS A 84 24.11 10.58 -11.69
N ASP A 85 22.87 11.05 -11.68
CA ASP A 85 21.72 10.35 -11.05
C ASP A 85 20.50 10.49 -11.98
N VAL A 86 20.25 9.43 -12.72
CA VAL A 86 19.14 9.38 -13.69
C VAL A 86 17.79 9.46 -12.99
N THR A 87 17.64 8.88 -11.78
CA THR A 87 16.38 8.89 -11.04
C THR A 87 16.00 10.30 -10.63
N ARG A 88 16.94 11.09 -10.10
CA ARG A 88 16.71 12.49 -9.73
C ARG A 88 16.33 13.34 -10.95
N VAL A 89 17.04 13.14 -12.06
CA VAL A 89 16.77 13.85 -13.31
C VAL A 89 15.41 13.45 -13.87
N MET A 90 15.07 12.18 -13.88
CA MET A 90 13.75 11.71 -14.30
C MET A 90 12.63 12.35 -13.48
N THR A 91 12.79 12.46 -12.15
CA THR A 91 11.82 13.12 -11.28
C THR A 91 11.65 14.60 -11.64
N LEU A 92 12.75 15.33 -11.84
CA LEU A 92 12.72 16.74 -12.24
C LEU A 92 12.03 16.90 -13.60
N PHE A 93 12.41 16.08 -14.57
CA PHE A 93 11.84 16.15 -15.92
C PHE A 93 10.36 15.74 -15.94
N ALA A 94 9.96 14.74 -15.15
CA ALA A 94 8.56 14.33 -15.02
C ALA A 94 7.70 15.47 -14.46
N ASN A 95 8.13 16.11 -13.37
CA ASN A 95 7.41 17.26 -12.82
C ASN A 95 7.19 18.35 -13.86
N HIS A 96 8.24 18.71 -14.61
CA HIS A 96 8.17 19.77 -15.62
C HIS A 96 7.34 19.34 -16.84
N PHE A 97 7.54 18.11 -17.33
CA PHE A 97 6.85 17.57 -18.51
C PHE A 97 5.34 17.48 -18.31
N TYR A 98 4.89 17.08 -17.11
CA TYR A 98 3.48 16.99 -16.73
C TYR A 98 2.95 18.29 -16.10
N GLU A 99 3.70 19.41 -16.18
CA GLU A 99 3.27 20.73 -15.68
C GLU A 99 2.89 20.73 -14.18
N TYR A 100 3.70 20.06 -13.37
CA TYR A 100 3.56 20.03 -11.89
C TYR A 100 2.14 19.67 -11.41
N PRO A 101 1.53 18.55 -11.82
CA PRO A 101 0.14 18.25 -11.57
C PRO A 101 -0.20 18.18 -10.07
N SER A 102 0.75 17.73 -9.24
CA SER A 102 0.55 17.67 -7.78
C SER A 102 0.36 19.04 -7.15
N GLU A 103 0.88 20.13 -7.71
CA GLU A 103 0.72 21.48 -7.14
C GLU A 103 -0.73 21.99 -7.20
N SER A 104 -1.50 21.55 -8.19
CA SER A 104 -2.91 21.96 -8.36
C SER A 104 -3.90 21.01 -7.70
N LEU A 105 -3.49 19.80 -7.31
CA LEU A 105 -4.32 18.79 -6.66
C LEU A 105 -4.18 18.84 -5.14
N ASN A 106 -5.21 18.38 -4.44
CA ASN A 106 -5.16 18.08 -3.02
C ASN A 106 -4.53 16.68 -2.84
N MET A 107 -3.25 16.64 -2.50
CA MET A 107 -2.48 15.42 -2.38
C MET A 107 -2.46 14.92 -0.94
N ILE A 108 -2.93 13.69 -0.72
CA ILE A 108 -2.99 13.04 0.59
C ILE A 108 -2.11 11.78 0.54
N GLY A 109 -1.00 11.78 1.28
CA GLY A 109 -0.08 10.65 1.37
C GLY A 109 -0.25 9.91 2.70
N VAL A 110 -0.39 8.58 2.65
CA VAL A 110 -0.51 7.73 3.85
C VAL A 110 0.68 6.77 3.91
N THR A 111 1.46 6.86 4.98
CA THR A 111 2.59 5.96 5.25
C THR A 111 2.45 5.26 6.60
N GLY A 112 3.19 4.20 6.77
CA GLY A 112 3.24 3.34 7.96
C GLY A 112 3.55 1.90 7.57
N THR A 113 3.68 1.00 8.53
CA THR A 113 3.82 -0.44 8.27
C THR A 113 2.46 -1.01 7.88
N ASN A 114 1.48 -0.93 8.76
CA ASN A 114 0.11 -1.44 8.58
C ASN A 114 -0.91 -0.31 8.47
N GLY A 115 -2.12 -0.60 7.94
CA GLY A 115 -3.24 0.34 7.89
C GLY A 115 -3.30 1.28 6.69
N LYS A 116 -2.23 1.44 5.90
CA LYS A 116 -2.19 2.34 4.72
C LYS A 116 -3.38 2.14 3.78
N THR A 117 -3.62 0.93 3.32
CA THR A 117 -4.71 0.59 2.40
C THR A 117 -6.07 0.91 3.01
N THR A 118 -6.29 0.52 4.27
CA THR A 118 -7.56 0.77 4.96
C THR A 118 -7.83 2.27 5.10
N VAL A 119 -6.83 3.04 5.54
CA VAL A 119 -6.96 4.50 5.69
C VAL A 119 -7.22 5.18 4.35
N THR A 120 -6.47 4.83 3.30
CA THR A 120 -6.67 5.45 1.97
C THR A 120 -8.07 5.17 1.40
N HIS A 121 -8.61 3.96 1.58
CA HIS A 121 -9.95 3.62 1.15
C HIS A 121 -11.03 4.29 2.01
N MET A 122 -10.85 4.41 3.34
CA MET A 122 -11.76 5.16 4.20
C MET A 122 -11.79 6.64 3.83
N VAL A 123 -10.63 7.22 3.55
CA VAL A 123 -10.51 8.62 3.11
C VAL A 123 -11.21 8.82 1.76
N ASP A 124 -10.93 7.96 0.78
CA ASP A 124 -11.57 8.01 -0.54
C ASP A 124 -13.10 7.94 -0.41
N TYR A 125 -13.59 6.95 0.34
CA TYR A 125 -15.02 6.79 0.63
C TYR A 125 -15.64 8.03 1.28
N LEU A 126 -14.97 8.66 2.25
CA LEU A 126 -15.47 9.87 2.87
C LEU A 126 -15.48 11.06 1.92
N LEU A 127 -14.41 11.22 1.13
CA LEU A 127 -14.27 12.37 0.20
C LEU A 127 -15.18 12.29 -1.03
N GLU A 128 -15.66 11.10 -1.42
CA GLU A 128 -16.70 10.95 -2.44
C GLU A 128 -17.94 11.81 -2.14
N GLU A 129 -18.20 12.12 -0.87
CA GLU A 129 -19.30 13.00 -0.46
C GLU A 129 -19.19 14.43 -1.02
N LEU A 130 -17.99 14.85 -1.40
CA LEU A 130 -17.76 16.16 -2.00
C LEU A 130 -18.19 16.22 -3.48
N GLY A 131 -18.58 15.08 -4.08
CA GLY A 131 -19.14 14.99 -5.41
C GLY A 131 -18.15 15.23 -6.56
N LYS A 132 -16.85 15.18 -6.29
CA LYS A 132 -15.79 15.29 -7.30
C LYS A 132 -15.06 13.96 -7.48
N PRO A 133 -14.64 13.64 -8.72
CA PRO A 133 -13.78 12.48 -8.96
C PRO A 133 -12.50 12.56 -8.14
N THR A 134 -12.10 11.43 -7.56
CA THR A 134 -10.83 11.26 -6.86
C THR A 134 -9.91 10.32 -7.61
N ALA A 135 -8.61 10.38 -7.35
CA ALA A 135 -7.69 9.30 -7.62
C ALA A 135 -7.27 8.62 -6.31
N LEU A 136 -7.17 7.29 -6.34
CA LEU A 136 -6.56 6.50 -5.28
C LEU A 136 -5.42 5.68 -5.88
N ILE A 137 -4.24 5.74 -5.27
CA ILE A 137 -3.06 4.97 -5.66
C ILE A 137 -2.68 4.05 -4.49
N GLY A 138 -2.77 2.75 -4.67
CA GLY A 138 -2.51 1.83 -3.57
C GLY A 138 -2.16 0.40 -4.00
N THR A 139 -2.05 -0.46 -3.00
CA THR A 139 -1.66 -1.87 -3.14
C THR A 139 -2.63 -2.65 -4.01
N MET A 140 -3.92 -2.41 -3.86
CA MET A 140 -4.96 -3.18 -4.56
C MET A 140 -5.11 -2.77 -6.02
N TYR A 141 -5.14 -1.47 -6.27
CA TYR A 141 -5.34 -0.88 -7.61
C TYR A 141 -5.01 0.62 -7.60
N ARG A 142 -4.95 1.21 -8.78
CA ARG A 142 -5.10 2.65 -8.98
C ARG A 142 -6.53 2.92 -9.45
N LYS A 143 -7.21 3.86 -8.78
CA LYS A 143 -8.54 4.34 -9.14
C LYS A 143 -8.41 5.73 -9.74
N ILE A 144 -9.12 6.03 -10.82
CA ILE A 144 -9.23 7.36 -11.42
C ILE A 144 -10.72 7.58 -11.73
N GLY A 145 -11.41 8.34 -10.89
CA GLY A 145 -12.87 8.34 -10.92
C GLY A 145 -13.43 6.95 -10.65
N GLU A 146 -14.16 6.38 -11.61
CA GLU A 146 -14.73 5.02 -11.51
C GLU A 146 -13.79 3.93 -12.10
N GLU A 147 -12.77 4.32 -12.88
CA GLU A 147 -11.86 3.38 -13.52
C GLU A 147 -10.90 2.79 -12.50
N ARG A 148 -10.77 1.45 -12.46
CA ARG A 148 -9.78 0.72 -11.64
C ARG A 148 -8.76 0.06 -12.55
N ILE A 149 -7.49 0.29 -12.23
CA ILE A 149 -6.34 -0.21 -13.00
C ILE A 149 -5.47 -1.02 -12.04
N GLU A 150 -5.16 -2.25 -12.39
CA GLU A 150 -4.28 -3.11 -11.60
C GLU A 150 -2.91 -2.46 -11.36
N THR A 151 -2.32 -2.73 -10.23
CA THR A 151 -0.99 -2.25 -9.84
C THR A 151 -0.13 -3.40 -9.34
N ARG A 152 1.18 -3.33 -9.61
CA ARG A 152 2.15 -4.33 -9.12
C ARG A 152 2.86 -3.88 -7.84
N ASN A 153 2.84 -2.60 -7.57
CA ASN A 153 3.50 -1.98 -6.43
C ASN A 153 2.51 -1.11 -5.67
N THR A 154 2.58 -1.14 -4.35
CA THR A 154 1.80 -0.25 -3.47
C THR A 154 1.90 1.21 -3.91
N THR A 155 3.11 1.64 -4.24
CA THR A 155 3.38 2.97 -4.81
C THR A 155 4.10 2.75 -6.14
N PRO A 156 3.49 3.08 -7.28
CA PRO A 156 4.08 2.86 -8.60
C PRO A 156 5.26 3.82 -8.87
N GLU A 157 5.92 3.60 -10.00
CA GLU A 157 7.01 4.47 -10.47
C GLU A 157 6.52 5.89 -10.73
N ILE A 158 7.40 6.88 -10.56
CA ILE A 158 7.08 8.32 -10.61
C ILE A 158 6.34 8.74 -11.88
N LEU A 159 6.72 8.19 -13.04
CA LEU A 159 6.04 8.49 -14.30
C LEU A 159 4.58 8.05 -14.27
N THR A 160 4.30 6.89 -13.71
CA THR A 160 2.94 6.38 -13.56
C THR A 160 2.13 7.20 -12.54
N VAL A 161 2.78 7.73 -11.49
CA VAL A 161 2.14 8.66 -10.56
C VAL A 161 1.70 9.92 -11.32
N HIS A 162 2.61 10.56 -12.08
CA HIS A 162 2.28 11.76 -12.85
C HIS A 162 1.19 11.53 -13.90
N GLU A 163 1.22 10.41 -14.62
CA GLU A 163 0.15 10.02 -15.56
C GLU A 163 -1.21 9.92 -14.85
N THR A 164 -1.24 9.38 -13.63
CA THR A 164 -2.46 9.26 -12.82
C THR A 164 -2.96 10.64 -12.39
N LEU A 165 -2.06 11.52 -11.92
CA LEU A 165 -2.40 12.87 -11.51
C LEU A 165 -2.93 13.71 -12.68
N GLN A 166 -2.34 13.57 -13.86
CA GLN A 166 -2.81 14.23 -15.07
C GLN A 166 -4.22 13.78 -15.45
N LYS A 167 -4.46 12.47 -15.46
CA LYS A 167 -5.78 11.90 -15.80
C LYS A 167 -6.88 12.33 -14.84
N VAL A 168 -6.62 12.38 -13.52
CA VAL A 168 -7.65 12.84 -12.57
C VAL A 168 -8.00 14.31 -12.80
N LYS A 169 -7.05 15.16 -13.17
CA LYS A 169 -7.33 16.57 -13.57
C LYS A 169 -8.18 16.62 -14.83
N GLU A 170 -7.90 15.82 -15.84
CA GLU A 170 -8.64 15.78 -17.11
C GLU A 170 -10.11 15.42 -16.92
N ILE A 171 -10.45 14.58 -15.94
CA ILE A 171 -11.84 14.24 -15.61
C ILE A 171 -12.50 15.20 -14.60
N GLY A 172 -11.84 16.31 -14.26
CA GLY A 172 -12.35 17.34 -13.35
C GLY A 172 -12.18 17.00 -11.85
N GLY A 173 -11.39 15.99 -11.51
CA GLY A 173 -11.02 15.68 -10.14
C GLY A 173 -10.00 16.67 -9.59
N ASP A 174 -9.97 16.82 -8.26
CA ASP A 174 -9.06 17.73 -7.56
C ASP A 174 -8.29 17.07 -6.39
N THR A 175 -8.49 15.79 -6.17
CA THR A 175 -7.91 15.08 -5.01
C THR A 175 -7.29 13.76 -5.44
N CYS A 176 -6.08 13.48 -4.93
CA CYS A 176 -5.41 12.20 -5.04
C CYS A 176 -5.00 11.69 -3.64
N ILE A 177 -5.44 10.50 -3.30
CA ILE A 177 -5.10 9.78 -2.08
C ILE A 177 -4.13 8.66 -2.46
N MET A 178 -2.98 8.55 -1.77
CA MET A 178 -2.02 7.53 -2.13
C MET A 178 -1.34 6.87 -0.94
N GLU A 179 -1.17 5.56 -1.05
CA GLU A 179 -0.28 4.81 -0.17
C GLU A 179 1.18 5.16 -0.54
N VAL A 180 1.95 5.60 0.46
CA VAL A 180 3.35 5.97 0.28
C VAL A 180 4.22 4.99 1.05
N SER A 181 4.79 4.02 0.34
CA SER A 181 5.68 3.03 0.93
C SER A 181 7.07 3.61 1.23
N SER A 182 7.78 3.03 2.20
CA SER A 182 9.16 3.42 2.51
C SER A 182 10.11 3.22 1.33
N HIS A 183 9.89 2.16 0.53
CA HIS A 183 10.61 1.94 -0.72
C HIS A 183 10.41 3.10 -1.71
N ALA A 184 9.17 3.57 -1.84
CA ALA A 184 8.86 4.68 -2.74
C ALA A 184 9.57 5.99 -2.34
N LEU A 185 9.61 6.26 -1.03
CA LEU A 185 10.32 7.41 -0.48
C LEU A 185 11.83 7.31 -0.69
N GLN A 186 12.41 6.15 -0.47
CA GLN A 186 13.84 5.92 -0.63
C GLN A 186 14.29 5.86 -2.09
N LEU A 187 13.49 5.22 -2.96
CA LEU A 187 13.83 4.97 -4.36
C LEU A 187 13.34 6.05 -5.33
N GLY A 188 12.81 7.16 -4.83
CA GLY A 188 12.45 8.31 -5.66
C GLY A 188 11.11 8.25 -6.38
N ARG A 189 10.25 7.26 -6.08
CA ARG A 189 8.95 7.11 -6.76
C ARG A 189 7.95 8.22 -6.45
N VAL A 190 8.21 9.01 -5.41
CA VAL A 190 7.36 10.12 -4.96
C VAL A 190 8.13 11.43 -4.75
N TRP A 191 9.39 11.50 -5.20
CA TRP A 191 10.16 12.74 -5.11
C TRP A 191 9.52 13.81 -5.99
N GLY A 192 9.44 15.03 -5.46
CA GLY A 192 8.84 16.16 -6.15
C GLY A 192 7.30 16.16 -6.18
N ILE A 193 6.64 15.17 -5.58
CA ILE A 193 5.19 15.23 -5.37
C ILE A 193 4.91 16.18 -4.21
N ASP A 194 4.03 17.14 -4.45
CA ASP A 194 3.69 18.20 -3.52
C ASP A 194 2.45 17.85 -2.69
N TYR A 195 2.64 17.34 -1.46
CA TYR A 195 1.56 16.89 -0.57
C TYR A 195 0.91 18.04 0.22
N ASN A 196 -0.42 17.95 0.42
CA ASN A 196 -1.18 18.77 1.35
C ASN A 196 -1.23 18.13 2.74
N VAL A 197 -1.46 16.80 2.77
CA VAL A 197 -1.62 16.05 4.01
C VAL A 197 -0.73 14.81 3.96
N ALA A 198 0.01 14.57 5.03
CA ALA A 198 0.74 13.33 5.25
C ALA A 198 0.22 12.64 6.51
N VAL A 199 -0.12 11.36 6.40
CA VAL A 199 -0.65 10.54 7.49
C VAL A 199 0.36 9.47 7.87
N PHE A 200 0.65 9.33 9.17
CA PHE A 200 1.44 8.25 9.74
C PHE A 200 0.56 7.32 10.56
N THR A 201 0.55 6.02 10.21
CA THR A 201 -0.26 5.02 10.92
C THR A 201 0.50 4.36 12.07
N ASN A 202 1.58 3.65 11.77
CA ASN A 202 2.40 2.89 12.73
C ASN A 202 3.75 2.50 12.12
N LEU A 203 4.68 2.04 12.97
CA LEU A 203 5.97 1.52 12.54
C LEU A 203 6.31 0.25 13.34
N THR A 204 6.27 -0.90 12.67
CA THR A 204 6.64 -2.21 13.23
C THR A 204 7.65 -2.91 12.34
N HIS A 205 8.23 -4.01 12.81
CA HIS A 205 9.30 -4.74 12.11
C HIS A 205 8.85 -5.21 10.71
N GLU A 206 9.41 -4.59 9.67
CA GLU A 206 9.19 -4.95 8.26
C GLU A 206 10.30 -4.32 7.39
N HIS A 207 10.56 -4.89 6.21
CA HIS A 207 11.44 -4.33 5.18
C HIS A 207 12.91 -4.09 5.62
N LEU A 208 13.43 -4.84 6.59
CA LEU A 208 14.83 -4.71 7.01
C LEU A 208 15.83 -5.32 6.00
N ASP A 209 15.35 -6.08 5.03
CA ASP A 209 16.13 -6.48 3.85
C ASP A 209 16.66 -5.26 3.08
N LEU A 210 15.84 -4.20 2.95
CA LEU A 210 16.21 -2.93 2.31
C LEU A 210 16.82 -1.94 3.31
N HIS A 211 16.11 -1.66 4.42
CA HIS A 211 16.46 -0.57 5.33
C HIS A 211 17.57 -0.90 6.33
N LYS A 212 17.84 -2.19 6.56
CA LYS A 212 18.85 -2.74 7.47
C LYS A 212 18.55 -2.55 8.96
N THR A 213 18.01 -1.41 9.38
CA THR A 213 17.65 -1.12 10.78
C THR A 213 16.30 -0.43 10.87
N MET A 214 15.66 -0.49 12.05
CA MET A 214 14.41 0.21 12.31
C MET A 214 14.57 1.73 12.24
N GLU A 215 15.75 2.27 12.63
CA GLU A 215 16.05 3.70 12.53
C GLU A 215 16.06 4.18 11.08
N ASN A 216 16.70 3.42 10.18
CA ASN A 216 16.69 3.72 8.75
C ASN A 216 15.28 3.61 8.16
N TYR A 217 14.50 2.63 8.62
CA TYR A 217 13.12 2.46 8.20
C TYR A 217 12.24 3.63 8.66
N ALA A 218 12.36 4.06 9.92
CA ALA A 218 11.71 5.26 10.43
C ALA A 218 12.14 6.51 9.65
N HIS A 219 13.46 6.66 9.40
CA HIS A 219 13.99 7.78 8.62
C HIS A 219 13.40 7.80 7.20
N ALA A 220 13.35 6.66 6.49
CA ALA A 220 12.76 6.59 5.16
C ALA A 220 11.31 7.08 5.14
N LYS A 221 10.48 6.67 6.12
CA LYS A 221 9.09 7.15 6.22
C LYS A 221 8.99 8.62 6.62
N SER A 222 9.90 9.12 7.47
CA SER A 222 9.90 10.53 7.91
C SER A 222 10.13 11.51 6.75
N LEU A 223 10.71 11.06 5.63
CA LEU A 223 10.88 11.87 4.42
C LEU A 223 9.55 12.41 3.86
N LEU A 224 8.43 11.70 4.05
CA LEU A 224 7.12 12.20 3.64
C LEU A 224 6.75 13.48 4.39
N PHE A 225 7.06 13.54 5.67
CA PHE A 225 6.73 14.66 6.56
C PHE A 225 7.67 15.84 6.39
N SER A 226 8.96 15.57 6.17
CA SER A 226 9.96 16.62 5.92
C SER A 226 9.73 17.37 4.61
N GLN A 227 9.03 16.77 3.66
CA GLN A 227 8.70 17.38 2.37
C GLN A 227 7.45 18.27 2.39
N LEU A 228 6.65 18.25 3.45
CA LEU A 228 5.39 19.02 3.49
C LEU A 228 5.61 20.53 3.41
N GLY A 229 6.67 21.07 4.02
CA GLY A 229 6.83 22.53 4.13
C GLY A 229 5.78 23.19 5.04
N ASN A 230 5.86 24.49 5.24
CA ASN A 230 5.01 25.22 6.18
C ASN A 230 4.13 26.32 5.52
N HIS A 231 4.06 26.36 4.22
CA HIS A 231 3.21 27.32 3.49
C HIS A 231 1.88 26.67 3.09
N SER A 232 0.83 27.48 2.96
CA SER A 232 -0.45 27.00 2.46
C SER A 232 -0.37 26.69 0.97
N LYS A 233 -1.13 25.70 0.54
CA LYS A 233 -1.28 25.29 -0.84
C LYS A 233 -2.75 25.31 -1.23
N ASN A 234 -3.07 25.99 -2.32
CA ASN A 234 -4.46 26.17 -2.75
C ASN A 234 -5.37 26.75 -1.64
N GLY A 235 -4.83 27.65 -0.81
CA GLY A 235 -5.54 28.25 0.32
C GLY A 235 -5.76 27.34 1.53
N LYS A 236 -5.22 26.10 1.51
CA LYS A 236 -5.30 25.14 2.62
C LYS A 236 -3.95 25.02 3.34
N PRO A 237 -3.91 24.88 4.67
CA PRO A 237 -2.69 24.57 5.38
C PRO A 237 -2.16 23.18 4.97
N ARG A 238 -0.85 22.97 5.10
CA ARG A 238 -0.24 21.65 5.05
C ARG A 238 -0.25 21.06 6.45
N VAL A 239 -0.59 19.79 6.56
CA VAL A 239 -0.82 19.13 7.85
C VAL A 239 -0.20 17.75 7.89
N ALA A 240 0.49 17.44 8.97
CA ALA A 240 0.89 16.09 9.34
C ALA A 240 -0.15 15.49 10.31
N ILE A 241 -0.67 14.31 10.01
CA ILE A 241 -1.60 13.57 10.87
C ILE A 241 -0.84 12.37 11.43
N LEU A 242 -0.59 12.36 12.74
CA LEU A 242 0.31 11.41 13.38
C LEU A 242 -0.41 10.60 14.47
N ASN A 243 -0.16 9.29 14.50
CA ASN A 243 -0.61 8.42 15.59
C ASN A 243 0.17 8.76 16.87
N ARG A 244 -0.52 9.30 17.88
CA ARG A 244 0.05 9.74 19.15
C ARG A 244 0.55 8.59 20.03
N ASP A 245 0.00 7.42 19.83
CA ASP A 245 0.28 6.25 20.65
C ASP A 245 1.50 5.46 20.13
N GLU A 246 2.07 5.87 18.99
CA GLU A 246 3.25 5.27 18.39
C GLU A 246 4.55 5.80 19.03
N GLU A 247 5.50 4.89 19.28
CA GLU A 247 6.81 5.22 19.86
C GLU A 247 7.56 6.29 19.04
N HIS A 248 7.43 6.25 17.72
CA HIS A 248 8.10 7.16 16.80
C HIS A 248 7.37 8.51 16.60
N TYR A 249 6.29 8.77 17.32
CA TYR A 249 5.50 9.99 17.16
C TYR A 249 6.35 11.28 17.22
N GLU A 250 7.19 11.43 18.26
CA GLU A 250 8.00 12.64 18.45
C GLU A 250 9.02 12.82 17.31
N GLN A 251 9.58 11.73 16.79
CA GLN A 251 10.50 11.77 15.65
C GLN A 251 9.81 12.30 14.40
N PHE A 252 8.58 11.83 14.11
CA PHE A 252 7.82 12.27 12.94
C PHE A 252 7.31 13.70 13.10
N ALA A 253 6.87 14.07 14.29
CA ALA A 253 6.45 15.44 14.60
C ALA A 253 7.62 16.43 14.43
N TYR A 254 8.82 16.05 14.86
CA TYR A 254 10.02 16.88 14.67
C TYR A 254 10.47 16.98 13.21
N SER A 255 10.12 15.99 12.38
CA SER A 255 10.54 15.95 10.98
C SER A 255 9.82 16.96 10.08
N THR A 256 8.75 17.58 10.54
CA THR A 256 7.95 18.51 9.74
C THR A 256 7.85 19.91 10.35
N PRO A 257 7.91 20.96 9.53
CA PRO A 257 7.65 22.33 10.00
C PRO A 257 6.16 22.72 9.94
N CYS A 258 5.27 21.86 9.46
CA CYS A 258 3.84 22.16 9.34
C CYS A 258 3.07 21.84 10.63
N GLU A 259 1.79 22.20 10.67
CA GLU A 259 0.88 21.81 11.74
C GLU A 259 0.80 20.30 11.89
N VAL A 260 0.81 19.84 13.14
CA VAL A 260 0.66 18.42 13.49
C VAL A 260 -0.69 18.23 14.18
N ILE A 261 -1.51 17.33 13.64
CA ILE A 261 -2.74 16.85 14.26
C ILE A 261 -2.47 15.42 14.72
N SER A 262 -2.63 15.17 15.99
CA SER A 262 -2.43 13.86 16.60
C SER A 262 -3.74 13.09 16.76
N TYR A 263 -3.69 11.78 16.61
CA TYR A 263 -4.83 10.92 16.85
C TYR A 263 -4.44 9.67 17.65
N GLY A 264 -5.39 9.06 18.37
CA GLY A 264 -5.15 7.85 19.14
C GLY A 264 -6.08 7.68 20.34
N PHE A 265 -5.65 6.86 21.28
CA PHE A 265 -6.31 6.67 22.59
C PHE A 265 -5.75 7.56 23.68
N SER A 266 -4.53 8.05 23.50
CA SER A 266 -3.85 8.95 24.44
C SER A 266 -4.71 10.17 24.79
N GLU A 267 -4.65 10.58 26.05
CA GLU A 267 -5.30 11.82 26.51
C GLU A 267 -4.75 13.10 25.86
N LYS A 268 -3.56 12.99 25.30
CA LYS A 268 -2.87 14.08 24.60
C LYS A 268 -3.18 14.14 23.11
N ALA A 269 -3.98 13.20 22.58
CA ALA A 269 -4.35 13.20 21.17
C ALA A 269 -5.44 14.24 20.88
N ASP A 270 -5.29 14.98 19.77
CA ASP A 270 -6.28 15.97 19.32
C ASP A 270 -7.57 15.31 18.85
N ILE A 271 -7.46 14.11 18.29
CA ILE A 271 -8.59 13.27 17.90
C ILE A 271 -8.48 11.96 18.67
N ARG A 272 -9.36 11.77 19.63
CA ARG A 272 -9.25 10.68 20.59
C ARG A 272 -10.43 9.72 20.51
N ALA A 273 -10.15 8.41 20.58
CA ALA A 273 -11.18 7.40 20.82
C ALA A 273 -11.24 7.01 22.31
N THR A 274 -12.46 6.82 22.81
CA THR A 274 -12.73 6.34 24.17
C THR A 274 -13.88 5.33 24.15
N SER A 275 -14.04 4.55 25.23
CA SER A 275 -15.18 3.63 25.43
C SER A 275 -15.35 2.62 24.28
N VAL A 276 -14.23 2.01 23.83
CA VAL A 276 -14.26 1.05 22.71
C VAL A 276 -14.90 -0.27 23.15
N GLN A 277 -15.84 -0.75 22.35
CA GLN A 277 -16.51 -2.03 22.52
C GLN A 277 -16.67 -2.72 21.18
N THR A 278 -16.39 -4.02 21.12
CA THR A 278 -16.60 -4.85 19.94
C THR A 278 -17.79 -5.77 20.17
N ASN A 279 -18.76 -5.77 19.27
CA ASN A 279 -19.97 -6.59 19.32
C ASN A 279 -20.17 -7.31 17.98
N GLY A 280 -19.93 -8.62 17.94
CA GLY A 280 -20.05 -9.39 16.69
C GLY A 280 -19.11 -8.87 15.61
N ALA A 281 -19.68 -8.35 14.52
CA ALA A 281 -18.95 -7.83 13.37
C ALA A 281 -18.73 -6.29 13.41
N THR A 282 -19.06 -5.62 14.51
CA THR A 282 -18.99 -4.16 14.62
C THR A 282 -18.12 -3.71 15.79
N THR A 283 -17.54 -2.52 15.67
CA THR A 283 -16.87 -1.83 16.78
C THR A 283 -17.55 -0.50 17.04
N SER A 284 -17.87 -0.22 18.30
CA SER A 284 -18.45 1.05 18.77
C SER A 284 -17.47 1.77 19.68
N PHE A 285 -17.38 3.09 19.57
CA PHE A 285 -16.54 3.93 20.42
C PHE A 285 -17.06 5.37 20.44
N THR A 286 -16.52 6.20 21.31
CA THR A 286 -16.78 7.65 21.28
C THR A 286 -15.56 8.36 20.71
N VAL A 287 -15.75 9.17 19.64
CA VAL A 287 -14.70 10.06 19.14
C VAL A 287 -14.83 11.43 19.82
N LYS A 288 -13.68 11.97 20.24
CA LYS A 288 -13.55 13.33 20.79
C LYS A 288 -12.65 14.16 19.89
N MET A 289 -13.13 15.31 19.44
CA MET A 289 -12.39 16.24 18.57
C MET A 289 -12.93 17.67 18.73
N ASN A 290 -12.07 18.65 18.94
CA ASN A 290 -12.46 20.07 19.03
C ASN A 290 -13.63 20.34 19.99
N GLY A 291 -13.66 19.67 21.15
CA GLY A 291 -14.74 19.80 22.14
C GLY A 291 -16.04 19.06 21.81
N GLN A 292 -16.13 18.41 20.66
CA GLN A 292 -17.24 17.53 20.29
C GLN A 292 -16.97 16.12 20.79
N GLU A 293 -18.03 15.42 21.22
CA GLU A 293 -18.02 14.01 21.55
C GLU A 293 -19.17 13.30 20.82
N LEU A 294 -18.84 12.37 19.93
CA LEU A 294 -19.83 11.67 19.13
C LEU A 294 -19.69 10.14 19.24
N PRO A 295 -20.81 9.42 19.36
CA PRO A 295 -20.79 7.96 19.28
C PRO A 295 -20.56 7.51 17.84
N VAL A 296 -19.63 6.59 17.67
CA VAL A 296 -19.25 6.00 16.37
C VAL A 296 -19.53 4.50 16.43
N THR A 297 -20.10 3.95 15.36
CA THR A 297 -20.18 2.50 15.14
C THR A 297 -19.70 2.23 13.71
N ILE A 298 -18.74 1.31 13.59
CA ILE A 298 -18.17 0.90 12.29
C ILE A 298 -18.45 -0.58 12.05
N PRO A 299 -18.72 -0.99 10.80
CA PRO A 299 -18.94 -2.39 10.41
C PRO A 299 -17.62 -3.16 10.25
N MET A 300 -16.73 -3.01 11.20
CA MET A 300 -15.41 -3.64 11.24
C MET A 300 -15.01 -3.91 12.67
N ILE A 301 -14.22 -4.96 12.90
CA ILE A 301 -13.68 -5.31 14.21
C ILE A 301 -12.18 -4.99 14.31
N GLY A 302 -11.67 -4.89 15.52
CA GLY A 302 -10.25 -4.65 15.81
C GLY A 302 -9.91 -3.21 16.19
N LEU A 303 -9.08 -3.07 17.24
CA LEU A 303 -8.63 -1.76 17.73
C LEU A 303 -7.85 -0.99 16.67
N PHE A 304 -7.09 -1.68 15.81
CA PHE A 304 -6.38 -1.06 14.71
C PHE A 304 -7.30 -0.36 13.71
N ASN A 305 -8.55 -0.83 13.54
CA ASN A 305 -9.54 -0.14 12.70
C ASN A 305 -10.08 1.12 13.35
N VAL A 306 -10.09 1.21 14.68
CA VAL A 306 -10.38 2.48 15.36
C VAL A 306 -9.33 3.53 15.03
N TYR A 307 -8.02 3.19 15.11
CA TYR A 307 -6.94 4.09 14.66
C TYR A 307 -7.11 4.52 13.21
N ASN A 308 -7.40 3.57 12.31
CA ASN A 308 -7.61 3.86 10.88
C ASN A 308 -8.76 4.86 10.66
N VAL A 309 -9.86 4.71 11.39
CA VAL A 309 -11.03 5.61 11.33
C VAL A 309 -10.68 7.00 11.87
N LEU A 310 -9.95 7.10 13.01
CA LEU A 310 -9.52 8.39 13.55
C LEU A 310 -8.66 9.17 12.55
N ALA A 311 -7.71 8.49 11.91
CA ALA A 311 -6.89 9.07 10.84
C ALA A 311 -7.74 9.55 9.65
N ALA A 312 -8.70 8.74 9.22
CA ALA A 312 -9.62 9.10 8.12
C ALA A 312 -10.52 10.28 8.49
N PHE A 313 -11.01 10.36 9.73
CA PHE A 313 -11.79 11.51 10.22
C PHE A 313 -10.96 12.80 10.23
N ALA A 314 -9.70 12.74 10.66
CA ALA A 314 -8.79 13.88 10.58
C ALA A 314 -8.71 14.43 9.15
N VAL A 315 -8.46 13.55 8.18
CA VAL A 315 -8.39 13.93 6.75
C VAL A 315 -9.72 14.49 6.25
N ALA A 316 -10.85 13.86 6.59
CA ALA A 316 -12.18 14.31 6.17
C ALA A 316 -12.50 15.73 6.67
N VAL A 317 -12.22 15.99 7.96
CA VAL A 317 -12.47 17.31 8.56
C VAL A 317 -11.59 18.39 7.93
N LEU A 318 -10.31 18.11 7.67
CA LEU A 318 -9.42 19.02 6.94
C LEU A 318 -9.92 19.34 5.52
N ASN A 319 -10.72 18.46 4.95
CA ASN A 319 -11.32 18.64 3.63
C ASN A 319 -12.75 19.22 3.66
N GLY A 320 -13.21 19.69 4.83
CA GLY A 320 -14.47 20.41 4.98
C GLY A 320 -15.70 19.52 5.21
N ILE A 321 -15.50 18.22 5.49
CA ILE A 321 -16.57 17.32 5.91
C ILE A 321 -16.69 17.44 7.43
N SER A 322 -17.88 17.77 7.97
CA SER A 322 -18.03 17.83 9.42
C SER A 322 -17.87 16.45 10.08
N LEU A 323 -17.46 16.42 11.33
CA LEU A 323 -17.23 15.17 12.06
C LEU A 323 -18.51 14.33 12.10
N GLU A 324 -19.69 14.96 12.28
CA GLU A 324 -20.99 14.29 12.30
C GLU A 324 -21.30 13.59 10.96
N ARG A 325 -20.99 14.25 9.85
CA ARG A 325 -21.19 13.68 8.51
C ARG A 325 -20.24 12.52 8.29
N ALA A 326 -18.96 12.67 8.66
CA ALA A 326 -17.95 11.61 8.57
C ALA A 326 -18.37 10.39 9.40
N VAL A 327 -18.80 10.57 10.65
CA VAL A 327 -19.33 9.52 11.53
C VAL A 327 -20.55 8.83 10.93
N SER A 328 -21.52 9.61 10.43
CA SER A 328 -22.74 9.07 9.81
C SER A 328 -22.43 8.21 8.58
N ARG A 329 -21.50 8.66 7.73
CA ARG A 329 -21.11 7.95 6.53
C ARG A 329 -20.33 6.67 6.85
N MET A 330 -19.42 6.71 7.82
CA MET A 330 -18.58 5.57 8.21
C MET A 330 -19.39 4.37 8.73
N LYS A 331 -20.59 4.56 9.27
CA LYS A 331 -21.51 3.48 9.65
C LYS A 331 -21.85 2.53 8.49
N ARG A 332 -21.75 3.01 7.26
CA ARG A 332 -22.08 2.26 6.03
C ARG A 332 -20.85 1.97 5.17
N PHE A 333 -19.67 2.11 5.74
CA PHE A 333 -18.43 1.79 5.04
C PHE A 333 -18.43 0.31 4.65
N PRO A 334 -18.24 -0.03 3.36
CA PRO A 334 -18.37 -1.42 2.89
C PRO A 334 -17.20 -2.33 3.31
N GLY A 335 -16.20 -1.79 4.05
CA GLY A 335 -14.95 -2.47 4.31
C GLY A 335 -13.97 -2.34 3.15
N VAL A 336 -12.84 -3.03 3.28
CA VAL A 336 -11.79 -3.09 2.26
C VAL A 336 -11.51 -4.55 1.94
N GLY A 337 -11.50 -4.90 0.67
CA GLY A 337 -11.20 -6.28 0.26
C GLY A 337 -9.88 -6.77 0.86
N GLY A 338 -9.88 -8.01 1.38
CA GLY A 338 -8.69 -8.59 2.01
C GLY A 338 -8.17 -7.87 3.27
N ARG A 339 -9.00 -7.08 3.94
CA ARG A 339 -8.69 -6.42 5.21
C ARG A 339 -9.81 -6.73 6.21
N MET A 340 -9.63 -7.78 7.00
CA MET A 340 -10.68 -8.32 7.87
C MET A 340 -12.00 -8.54 7.10
N GLN A 341 -11.88 -8.97 5.86
CA GLN A 341 -13.03 -9.17 4.99
C GLN A 341 -13.81 -10.42 5.39
N LEU A 342 -15.03 -10.22 5.86
CA LEU A 342 -15.94 -11.31 6.20
C LEU A 342 -16.61 -11.87 4.94
N ILE A 343 -16.56 -13.19 4.74
CA ILE A 343 -17.25 -13.90 3.67
C ILE A 343 -18.44 -14.65 4.28
N GLN A 344 -19.64 -14.34 3.79
CA GLN A 344 -20.90 -14.95 4.27
C GLN A 344 -21.67 -15.55 3.10
N GLN A 345 -21.88 -16.85 3.14
CA GLN A 345 -22.70 -17.64 2.21
C GLN A 345 -23.75 -18.49 2.95
N GLY A 346 -24.13 -18.09 4.17
CA GLY A 346 -25.09 -18.83 5.00
C GLY A 346 -24.46 -19.98 5.78
N GLN A 347 -23.16 -20.13 5.81
CA GLN A 347 -22.44 -21.12 6.62
C GLN A 347 -22.53 -20.80 8.13
N PRO A 348 -22.49 -21.81 9.04
CA PRO A 348 -22.62 -21.64 10.49
C PRO A 348 -21.31 -21.25 11.20
N PHE A 349 -20.27 -20.91 10.44
CA PHE A 349 -18.95 -20.48 10.91
C PHE A 349 -18.55 -19.19 10.19
N GLN A 350 -17.59 -18.45 10.74
CA GLN A 350 -17.07 -17.23 10.13
C GLN A 350 -15.88 -17.54 9.23
N VAL A 351 -15.81 -16.86 8.09
CA VAL A 351 -14.65 -16.90 7.18
C VAL A 351 -14.15 -15.49 7.00
N ILE A 352 -12.88 -15.27 7.34
CA ILE A 352 -12.23 -13.96 7.29
C ILE A 352 -11.00 -14.04 6.41
N ILE A 353 -10.90 -13.12 5.45
CA ILE A 353 -9.73 -12.97 4.57
C ILE A 353 -8.99 -11.70 4.97
N ASP A 354 -7.69 -11.83 5.26
CA ASP A 354 -6.84 -10.70 5.63
C ASP A 354 -5.46 -10.77 4.97
N PHE A 355 -4.89 -9.61 4.67
CA PHE A 355 -3.55 -9.46 4.09
C PHE A 355 -2.43 -9.52 5.15
N ALA A 356 -2.72 -9.82 6.40
CA ALA A 356 -1.74 -9.90 7.48
C ALA A 356 -0.65 -10.92 7.17
N HIS A 357 0.52 -10.43 6.79
CA HIS A 357 1.69 -11.21 6.40
C HIS A 357 2.94 -10.85 7.21
N THR A 358 2.81 -9.91 8.16
CA THR A 358 3.84 -9.53 9.13
C THR A 358 3.48 -10.03 10.51
N PRO A 359 4.45 -10.27 11.42
CA PRO A 359 4.18 -10.69 12.80
C PRO A 359 3.16 -9.80 13.51
N ASP A 360 3.39 -8.49 13.54
CA ASP A 360 2.46 -7.52 14.15
C ASP A 360 1.06 -7.57 13.50
N GLY A 361 0.98 -7.64 12.17
CA GLY A 361 -0.29 -7.73 11.45
C GLY A 361 -1.06 -9.00 11.84
N LEU A 362 -0.40 -10.16 11.84
CA LEU A 362 -1.01 -11.43 12.21
C LEU A 362 -1.43 -11.45 13.69
N GLN A 363 -0.58 -10.94 14.58
CA GLN A 363 -0.89 -10.85 16.01
C GLN A 363 -2.14 -10.01 16.25
N ASN A 364 -2.21 -8.80 15.68
CA ASN A 364 -3.36 -7.90 15.84
C ASN A 364 -4.67 -8.51 15.34
N VAL A 365 -4.62 -9.23 14.21
CA VAL A 365 -5.79 -9.93 13.66
C VAL A 365 -6.21 -11.06 14.62
N LEU A 366 -5.29 -11.96 15.01
CA LEU A 366 -5.61 -13.09 15.88
C LEU A 366 -6.08 -12.65 17.27
N GLU A 367 -5.48 -11.63 17.88
CA GLU A 367 -5.95 -11.05 19.14
C GLU A 367 -7.36 -10.45 19.04
N THR A 368 -7.70 -9.93 17.85
CA THR A 368 -9.06 -9.46 17.59
C THR A 368 -10.03 -10.61 17.50
N LEU A 369 -9.67 -11.70 16.82
CA LEU A 369 -10.52 -12.87 16.65
C LEU A 369 -10.70 -13.64 17.96
N GLU A 370 -9.67 -13.73 18.79
CA GLU A 370 -9.74 -14.36 20.11
C GLU A 370 -10.80 -13.72 21.02
N LYS A 371 -10.99 -12.41 20.94
CA LYS A 371 -12.00 -11.68 21.74
C LYS A 371 -13.44 -11.94 21.29
N VAL A 372 -13.64 -12.40 20.07
CA VAL A 372 -14.97 -12.63 19.48
C VAL A 372 -15.24 -14.10 19.15
N LYS A 373 -14.25 -14.99 19.32
CA LYS A 373 -14.41 -16.42 19.04
C LYS A 373 -15.44 -17.07 19.97
N VAL A 374 -16.24 -17.95 19.39
CA VAL A 374 -17.21 -18.79 20.10
C VAL A 374 -16.66 -20.20 20.29
N ASN A 375 -16.02 -20.76 19.26
CA ASN A 375 -15.44 -22.10 19.28
C ASN A 375 -13.93 -22.02 18.97
N ARG A 376 -13.46 -22.39 17.81
CA ARG A 376 -12.04 -22.43 17.44
C ARG A 376 -11.67 -21.30 16.48
N VAL A 377 -10.39 -20.91 16.51
CA VAL A 377 -9.75 -20.17 15.43
C VAL A 377 -8.88 -21.12 14.61
N ILE A 378 -9.16 -21.24 13.32
CA ILE A 378 -8.39 -22.03 12.33
C ILE A 378 -7.68 -21.06 11.43
N THR A 379 -6.33 -21.05 11.46
CA THR A 379 -5.53 -20.12 10.66
C THR A 379 -4.91 -20.83 9.46
N ILE A 380 -5.19 -20.31 8.27
CA ILE A 380 -4.61 -20.74 6.99
C ILE A 380 -3.62 -19.70 6.55
N MET A 381 -2.35 -20.05 6.49
CA MET A 381 -1.27 -19.10 6.19
C MET A 381 -0.12 -19.70 5.40
N GLY A 382 0.62 -18.84 4.76
CA GLY A 382 1.90 -19.11 4.15
C GLY A 382 2.77 -17.86 4.23
N HIS A 383 3.96 -17.93 3.66
CA HIS A 383 4.85 -16.77 3.55
C HIS A 383 5.51 -16.73 2.18
N SER A 384 5.74 -15.53 1.67
CA SER A 384 6.42 -15.31 0.39
C SER A 384 7.86 -15.83 0.45
N GLY A 385 8.30 -16.49 -0.63
CA GLY A 385 9.63 -17.03 -0.80
C GLY A 385 10.55 -16.15 -1.66
N GLY A 386 11.72 -16.71 -2.01
CA GLY A 386 12.73 -16.07 -2.83
C GLY A 386 13.50 -14.98 -2.08
N ASN A 387 13.66 -13.80 -2.70
CA ASN A 387 14.41 -12.68 -2.14
C ASN A 387 13.61 -11.84 -1.13
N ARG A 388 12.58 -12.42 -0.50
CA ARG A 388 11.82 -11.75 0.55
C ARG A 388 12.45 -11.99 1.91
N ASP A 389 12.18 -11.07 2.86
CA ASP A 389 12.67 -11.20 4.22
C ASP A 389 12.09 -12.44 4.89
N SER A 390 12.92 -13.45 5.10
CA SER A 390 12.54 -14.71 5.76
C SER A 390 12.75 -14.68 7.28
N SER A 391 13.39 -13.64 7.81
CA SER A 391 13.76 -13.56 9.23
C SER A 391 12.54 -13.55 10.16
N MET A 392 11.39 -13.10 9.65
CA MET A 392 10.13 -13.04 10.42
C MET A 392 9.34 -14.36 10.46
N ARG A 393 9.73 -15.39 9.68
CA ARG A 393 8.98 -16.66 9.60
C ARG A 393 8.84 -17.38 10.94
N PRO A 394 9.90 -17.49 11.78
CA PRO A 394 9.74 -18.09 13.10
C PRO A 394 8.78 -17.33 14.00
N GLU A 395 8.79 -16.00 13.97
CA GLU A 395 7.89 -15.18 14.77
C GLU A 395 6.44 -15.30 14.28
N LEU A 396 6.20 -15.35 12.96
CA LEU A 396 4.89 -15.66 12.38
C LEU A 396 4.38 -17.02 12.84
N GLY A 397 5.25 -18.03 12.86
CA GLY A 397 4.93 -19.35 13.38
C GLY A 397 4.55 -19.32 14.86
N GLU A 398 5.38 -18.67 15.70
CA GLU A 398 5.09 -18.52 17.13
C GLU A 398 3.70 -17.94 17.36
N ILE A 399 3.37 -16.81 16.69
CA ILE A 399 2.09 -16.13 16.82
C ILE A 399 0.92 -17.01 16.34
N ALA A 400 1.07 -17.66 15.19
CA ALA A 400 0.02 -18.51 14.64
C ALA A 400 -0.30 -19.70 15.56
N PHE A 401 0.73 -20.39 16.08
CA PHE A 401 0.53 -21.54 16.95
C PHE A 401 0.10 -21.20 18.38
N ASP A 402 0.48 -20.02 18.89
CA ASP A 402 0.05 -19.54 20.22
C ASP A 402 -1.43 -19.11 20.24
N LYS A 403 -1.90 -18.49 19.14
CA LYS A 403 -3.21 -17.83 19.09
C LYS A 403 -4.27 -18.55 18.25
N SER A 404 -3.95 -19.70 17.67
CA SER A 404 -4.91 -20.50 16.90
C SER A 404 -5.10 -21.87 17.54
N ASP A 405 -6.29 -22.42 17.34
CA ASP A 405 -6.61 -23.80 17.78
C ASP A 405 -6.20 -24.84 16.73
N TYR A 406 -6.02 -24.40 15.47
CA TYR A 406 -5.55 -25.23 14.37
C TYR A 406 -4.85 -24.37 13.30
N VAL A 407 -3.76 -24.87 12.70
CA VAL A 407 -2.99 -24.15 11.68
C VAL A 407 -2.88 -24.98 10.41
N ILE A 408 -3.15 -24.37 9.26
CA ILE A 408 -2.86 -24.95 7.94
C ILE A 408 -1.77 -24.08 7.28
N LEU A 409 -0.59 -24.68 7.07
CA LEU A 409 0.49 -24.06 6.31
C LEU A 409 0.32 -24.39 4.83
N THR A 410 0.38 -23.36 3.97
CA THR A 410 0.20 -23.52 2.53
C THR A 410 1.04 -22.52 1.73
N ALA A 411 1.10 -22.69 0.41
CA ALA A 411 1.79 -21.74 -0.47
C ALA A 411 1.11 -20.36 -0.44
N ASP A 412 1.91 -19.31 -0.28
CA ASP A 412 1.54 -17.94 -0.63
C ASP A 412 2.12 -17.58 -2.02
N ASN A 413 3.29 -16.99 -2.08
CA ASN A 413 4.08 -16.72 -3.28
C ASN A 413 5.48 -17.35 -3.11
N PRO A 414 5.61 -18.69 -3.23
CA PRO A 414 6.88 -19.37 -2.92
C PRO A 414 8.03 -18.99 -3.87
N ARG A 415 7.72 -18.52 -5.08
CA ARG A 415 8.73 -18.27 -6.13
C ARG A 415 9.59 -19.50 -6.37
N ASN A 416 10.92 -19.32 -6.35
CA ASN A 416 11.89 -20.40 -6.55
C ASN A 416 12.34 -21.06 -5.22
N GLU A 417 11.68 -20.77 -4.10
CA GLU A 417 12.03 -21.36 -2.80
C GLU A 417 11.17 -22.60 -2.51
N PRO A 418 11.77 -23.74 -2.10
CA PRO A 418 11.01 -24.94 -1.75
C PRO A 418 10.05 -24.69 -0.58
N LEU A 419 8.80 -25.17 -0.70
CA LEU A 419 7.78 -25.01 0.34
C LEU A 419 8.18 -25.65 1.66
N GLU A 420 8.86 -26.82 1.60
CA GLU A 420 9.34 -27.52 2.78
C GLU A 420 10.29 -26.64 3.63
N LYS A 421 11.11 -25.81 2.97
CA LYS A 421 12.00 -24.87 3.68
C LYS A 421 11.19 -23.77 4.33
N ILE A 422 10.20 -23.19 3.62
CA ILE A 422 9.34 -22.14 4.16
C ILE A 422 8.58 -22.67 5.39
N TYR A 423 8.01 -23.87 5.28
CA TYR A 423 7.30 -24.51 6.40
C TYR A 423 8.23 -24.79 7.58
N ALA A 424 9.41 -25.32 7.32
CA ALA A 424 10.38 -25.60 8.39
C ALA A 424 10.77 -24.34 9.17
N GLU A 425 10.95 -23.20 8.49
CA GLU A 425 11.28 -21.92 9.13
C GLU A 425 10.09 -21.35 9.93
N ILE A 426 8.85 -21.51 9.47
CA ILE A 426 7.64 -21.14 10.22
C ILE A 426 7.49 -22.07 11.44
N LEU A 427 7.65 -23.39 11.26
CA LEU A 427 7.54 -24.38 12.32
C LEU A 427 8.62 -24.24 13.40
N ALA A 428 9.77 -23.64 13.07
CA ALA A 428 10.82 -23.33 14.05
C ALA A 428 10.35 -22.37 15.15
N GLY A 429 9.29 -21.58 14.90
CA GLY A 429 8.67 -20.72 15.90
C GLY A 429 7.65 -21.41 16.78
N ARG A 430 7.22 -22.63 16.46
CA ARG A 430 6.25 -23.40 17.22
C ARG A 430 6.82 -23.82 18.57
N LYS A 431 6.38 -23.18 19.65
CA LYS A 431 6.81 -23.47 21.03
C LYS A 431 5.91 -24.50 21.72
N ASP A 432 4.65 -24.57 21.34
CA ASP A 432 3.66 -25.52 21.87
C ASP A 432 3.40 -26.65 20.89
N GLU A 433 3.58 -27.90 21.33
CA GLU A 433 3.29 -29.11 20.54
C GLU A 433 1.79 -29.47 20.56
N GLN A 434 0.94 -28.80 21.34
CA GLN A 434 -0.47 -29.15 21.49
C GLN A 434 -1.32 -28.67 20.30
N THR A 435 -1.00 -27.52 19.71
CA THR A 435 -1.74 -27.00 18.55
C THR A 435 -1.52 -27.89 17.33
N ALA A 436 -2.60 -28.49 16.84
CA ALA A 436 -2.56 -29.36 15.66
C ALA A 436 -2.35 -28.53 14.38
N TYR A 437 -1.69 -29.14 13.37
CA TYR A 437 -1.47 -28.49 12.09
C TYR A 437 -1.41 -29.48 10.92
N GLU A 438 -1.60 -28.96 9.73
CA GLU A 438 -1.35 -29.65 8.45
C GLU A 438 -0.51 -28.74 7.53
N CYS A 439 0.31 -29.38 6.65
CA CYS A 439 1.00 -28.68 5.55
C CYS A 439 0.35 -29.14 4.24
N ILE A 440 -0.20 -28.21 3.47
CA ILE A 440 -0.92 -28.50 2.22
C ILE A 440 -0.38 -27.54 1.14
N ASP A 441 0.42 -28.06 0.21
CA ASP A 441 1.17 -27.27 -0.76
C ASP A 441 0.28 -26.45 -1.70
N ASN A 442 -0.80 -27.06 -2.18
CA ASN A 442 -1.76 -26.37 -3.05
C ASN A 442 -2.73 -25.53 -2.23
N ARG A 443 -2.77 -24.23 -2.47
CA ARG A 443 -3.59 -23.29 -1.68
C ARG A 443 -5.10 -23.53 -1.83
N GLU A 444 -5.59 -23.88 -3.01
CA GLU A 444 -7.02 -24.23 -3.21
C GLU A 444 -7.41 -25.46 -2.39
N SER A 445 -6.52 -26.47 -2.34
CA SER A 445 -6.72 -27.66 -1.51
C SER A 445 -6.71 -27.32 -0.01
N ALA A 446 -5.86 -26.35 0.40
CA ALA A 446 -5.83 -25.87 1.78
C ALA A 446 -7.13 -25.11 2.15
N VAL A 447 -7.66 -24.27 1.24
CA VAL A 447 -8.97 -23.62 1.39
C VAL A 447 -10.06 -24.66 1.57
N LYS A 448 -10.15 -25.64 0.67
CA LYS A 448 -11.14 -26.71 0.74
C LYS A 448 -11.03 -27.47 2.06
N ARG A 449 -9.83 -27.86 2.45
CA ARG A 449 -9.59 -28.59 3.70
C ARG A 449 -10.01 -27.79 4.92
N ALA A 450 -9.71 -26.49 4.98
CA ALA A 450 -10.12 -25.64 6.07
C ALA A 450 -11.65 -25.58 6.21
N LEU A 451 -12.37 -25.44 5.10
CA LEU A 451 -13.83 -25.39 5.08
C LEU A 451 -14.45 -26.75 5.48
N GLU A 452 -13.84 -27.89 5.08
CA GLU A 452 -14.29 -29.24 5.42
C GLU A 452 -14.21 -29.55 6.93
N ILE A 453 -13.18 -29.04 7.63
CA ILE A 453 -12.99 -29.28 9.07
C ILE A 453 -13.69 -28.26 9.96
N ALA A 454 -14.23 -27.19 9.36
CA ALA A 454 -14.95 -26.14 10.08
C ALA A 454 -16.20 -26.66 10.75
N GLN A 455 -16.47 -26.19 11.95
CA GLN A 455 -17.64 -26.50 12.77
C GLN A 455 -18.40 -25.22 13.09
N GLU A 456 -19.65 -25.36 13.54
CA GLU A 456 -20.46 -24.23 14.00
C GLU A 456 -19.73 -23.42 15.08
N GLY A 457 -19.68 -22.09 14.89
CA GLY A 457 -19.03 -21.16 15.78
C GLY A 457 -17.51 -21.03 15.60
N ASP A 458 -16.89 -21.76 14.66
CA ASP A 458 -15.48 -21.58 14.30
C ASP A 458 -15.25 -20.27 13.55
N ILE A 459 -14.02 -19.78 13.60
CA ILE A 459 -13.51 -18.68 12.77
C ILE A 459 -12.36 -19.21 11.94
N LEU A 460 -12.49 -19.14 10.62
CA LEU A 460 -11.43 -19.45 9.66
C LEU A 460 -10.76 -18.14 9.24
N LEU A 461 -9.45 -18.03 9.49
CA LEU A 461 -8.64 -16.89 9.06
C LEU A 461 -7.75 -17.30 7.89
N PHE A 462 -7.99 -16.76 6.72
CA PHE A 462 -7.10 -16.85 5.56
C PHE A 462 -6.15 -15.65 5.59
N ALA A 463 -4.93 -15.85 6.10
CA ALA A 463 -3.94 -14.80 6.31
C ALA A 463 -2.88 -14.76 5.22
N GLY A 464 -2.40 -13.54 4.94
CA GLY A 464 -1.26 -13.24 4.08
C GLY A 464 -1.63 -12.88 2.64
N LYS A 465 -2.54 -13.61 2.01
CA LYS A 465 -2.88 -13.44 0.59
C LYS A 465 -3.80 -12.25 0.31
N GLY A 466 -4.77 -12.02 1.18
CA GLY A 466 -5.77 -10.97 0.96
C GLY A 466 -6.49 -11.12 -0.39
N VAL A 467 -6.44 -10.08 -1.21
CA VAL A 467 -7.06 -10.04 -2.56
C VAL A 467 -6.02 -9.95 -3.68
N GLU A 468 -4.80 -10.42 -3.48
CA GLU A 468 -3.84 -10.51 -4.58
C GLU A 468 -4.39 -11.43 -5.68
N PRO A 469 -4.45 -10.97 -6.96
CA PRO A 469 -5.10 -11.73 -8.03
C PRO A 469 -4.22 -12.82 -8.66
N TYR A 470 -3.14 -13.21 -7.98
CA TYR A 470 -2.19 -14.22 -8.47
C TYR A 470 -1.41 -14.90 -7.35
N GLN A 471 -0.83 -16.04 -7.65
CA GLN A 471 0.31 -16.63 -6.95
C GLN A 471 1.56 -16.54 -7.82
N VAL A 472 2.74 -16.36 -7.21
CA VAL A 472 4.03 -16.40 -7.91
C VAL A 472 4.71 -17.73 -7.61
N ILE A 473 4.80 -18.61 -8.62
CA ILE A 473 5.46 -19.92 -8.54
C ILE A 473 6.57 -19.93 -9.58
N GLY A 474 7.83 -20.11 -9.14
CA GLY A 474 8.97 -19.80 -9.99
C GLY A 474 8.97 -18.32 -10.38
N ASP A 475 9.05 -18.05 -11.68
CA ASP A 475 8.98 -16.71 -12.26
C ASP A 475 7.59 -16.42 -12.88
N GLU A 476 6.62 -17.35 -12.74
CA GLU A 476 5.30 -17.24 -13.33
C GLU A 476 4.28 -16.63 -12.36
N TYR A 477 3.43 -15.76 -12.89
CA TYR A 477 2.27 -15.20 -12.20
C TYR A 477 1.04 -16.02 -12.59
N ILE A 478 0.60 -16.90 -11.70
CA ILE A 478 -0.56 -17.78 -11.90
C ILE A 478 -1.79 -17.06 -11.34
N PRO A 479 -2.84 -16.85 -12.15
CA PRO A 479 -4.09 -16.27 -11.66
C PRO A 479 -4.64 -17.04 -10.46
N TYR A 480 -4.99 -16.32 -9.39
CA TYR A 480 -5.58 -16.87 -8.18
C TYR A 480 -6.37 -15.76 -7.45
N ASN A 481 -7.52 -16.11 -6.91
CA ASN A 481 -8.34 -15.20 -6.13
C ASN A 481 -8.87 -15.91 -4.89
N GLU A 482 -8.37 -15.54 -3.72
CA GLU A 482 -8.74 -16.16 -2.44
C GLU A 482 -10.24 -16.04 -2.15
N VAL A 483 -10.83 -14.89 -2.43
CA VAL A 483 -12.26 -14.64 -2.19
C VAL A 483 -13.13 -15.51 -3.07
N GLU A 484 -12.84 -15.56 -4.36
CA GLU A 484 -13.58 -16.39 -5.33
C GLU A 484 -13.44 -17.88 -4.99
N THR A 485 -12.21 -18.35 -4.71
CA THR A 485 -11.94 -19.74 -4.31
C THR A 485 -12.73 -20.14 -3.06
N VAL A 486 -12.77 -19.29 -2.04
CA VAL A 486 -13.56 -19.54 -0.82
C VAL A 486 -15.04 -19.60 -1.13
N ILE A 487 -15.58 -18.66 -1.91
CA ILE A 487 -17.00 -18.62 -2.27
C ILE A 487 -17.37 -19.87 -3.08
N GLU A 488 -16.61 -20.23 -4.10
CA GLU A 488 -16.84 -21.43 -4.92
C GLU A 488 -16.84 -22.72 -4.08
N CYS A 489 -15.90 -22.84 -3.14
CA CYS A 489 -15.86 -23.97 -2.22
C CYS A 489 -17.09 -24.01 -1.29
N LEU A 490 -17.52 -22.88 -0.74
CA LEU A 490 -18.74 -22.81 0.09
C LEU A 490 -19.99 -23.17 -0.72
N GLU A 491 -20.11 -22.69 -1.94
CA GLU A 491 -21.21 -23.03 -2.85
C GLU A 491 -21.23 -24.52 -3.20
N ALA A 492 -20.06 -25.12 -3.43
CA ALA A 492 -19.93 -26.57 -3.67
C ALA A 492 -20.35 -27.40 -2.44
N MET A 493 -20.21 -26.87 -1.22
CA MET A 493 -20.70 -27.47 0.02
C MET A 493 -22.19 -27.22 0.25
N GLY A 494 -22.88 -26.47 -0.60
CA GLY A 494 -24.31 -26.19 -0.53
C GLY A 494 -24.68 -24.91 0.20
N PHE A 495 -23.71 -24.10 0.65
CA PHE A 495 -23.96 -22.78 1.23
C PHE A 495 -24.17 -21.77 0.10
N LYS A 496 -25.26 -20.99 0.17
CA LYS A 496 -25.55 -19.93 -0.78
C LYS A 496 -26.17 -18.76 -0.03
N ASN A 497 -25.70 -17.57 -0.36
CA ASN A 497 -26.34 -16.35 0.12
C ASN A 497 -27.77 -16.29 -0.43
N HIS A 498 -28.76 -16.40 0.42
CA HIS A 498 -30.14 -16.07 0.07
C HIS A 498 -30.29 -14.57 0.31
N GLU A 499 -30.23 -13.76 -0.77
CA GLU A 499 -30.61 -12.35 -0.74
C GLU A 499 -31.99 -12.13 -0.09
#